data_21d53cd1420bdf239e4d2bb2dd7aabcc
#
_entry.id   21d53cd1420bdf239e4d2bb2dd7aabcc
#
_cell.length_a   1.000
_cell.length_b   1.000
_cell.length_c   1.000
_cell.angle_alpha   90.00
_cell.angle_beta   90.00
_cell.angle_gamma   90.00
#
_symmetry.space_group_name_H-M   'P 1'
#
loop_
_entity.id
_entity.type
_entity.pdbx_description
1 polymer ?
#
loop_
_entity_poly.entity_id
_entity_poly.type
_entity_poly.pdbx_seq_one_letter_code
_entity_poly.pdbx_strand_id
1 'polypeptide(L)'
;MRKIVAFALTALAACAATPPPTDQVAAARAMVGQAQPAVLEAPRELEGAQQKLARAEDAMQRGRYDEARRLAEQSEVDARLALVTAENARAQRGAAEVERSVEALRAQLREQEQK
;
A
#
# COMPACT_ATOMS: atom_id res chain seq x y z
N MET A 1 52.94 38.35 30.93
CA MET A 1 52.77 37.75 29.59
C MET A 1 51.70 36.65 29.67
N ARG A 2 50.48 36.98 29.34
CA ARG A 2 49.36 36.00 29.37
C ARG A 2 49.06 35.58 27.95
N LYS A 3 49.44 34.34 27.64
CA LYS A 3 49.11 33.75 26.34
C LYS A 3 47.71 33.18 26.36
N ILE A 4 46.78 33.86 25.67
CA ILE A 4 45.42 33.42 25.47
C ILE A 4 45.45 32.46 24.29
N VAL A 5 45.30 31.16 24.56
CA VAL A 5 45.14 30.12 23.55
C VAL A 5 43.65 30.13 23.20
N ALA A 6 43.29 30.69 22.04
CA ALA A 6 41.95 30.62 21.49
C ALA A 6 41.74 29.19 20.91
N PHE A 7 40.94 28.39 21.60
CA PHE A 7 40.52 27.09 21.16
C PHE A 7 39.34 27.28 20.18
N ALA A 8 39.65 27.23 18.88
CA ALA A 8 38.60 27.28 17.85
C ALA A 8 37.90 25.90 17.81
N LEU A 9 36.67 25.86 18.39
CA LEU A 9 35.77 24.73 18.23
C LEU A 9 35.19 24.76 16.79
N THR A 10 35.78 24.03 15.88
CA THR A 10 35.18 23.73 14.60
C THR A 10 34.08 22.71 14.83
N ALA A 11 32.83 23.15 14.88
CA ALA A 11 31.64 22.31 14.84
C ALA A 11 31.56 21.71 13.42
N LEU A 12 32.02 20.46 13.24
CA LEU A 12 31.66 19.68 12.06
C LEU A 12 30.16 19.38 12.15
N ALA A 13 29.37 20.15 11.40
CA ALA A 13 28.00 19.75 11.08
C ALA A 13 28.09 18.51 10.20
N ALA A 14 28.02 17.34 10.82
CA ALA A 14 27.82 16.08 10.11
C ALA A 14 26.43 16.18 9.48
N CYS A 15 26.35 16.52 8.18
CA CYS A 15 25.17 16.26 7.37
C CYS A 15 24.96 14.75 7.38
N ALA A 16 24.06 14.27 8.26
CA ALA A 16 23.64 12.89 8.24
C ALA A 16 22.91 12.66 6.93
N ALA A 17 23.61 12.11 5.94
CA ALA A 17 22.99 11.72 4.67
C ALA A 17 21.96 10.63 4.96
N THR A 18 20.71 10.87 4.59
CA THR A 18 19.64 9.87 4.73
C THR A 18 20.03 8.62 3.93
N PRO A 19 20.06 7.42 4.55
CA PRO A 19 20.39 6.21 3.82
C PRO A 19 19.31 5.88 2.78
N PRO A 20 19.69 5.18 1.69
CA PRO A 20 18.74 4.73 0.67
C PRO A 20 17.62 3.90 1.30
N PRO A 21 16.32 4.16 1.00
CA PRO A 21 15.18 3.42 1.55
C PRO A 21 14.91 2.11 0.78
N THR A 22 15.92 1.27 0.67
CA THR A 22 15.85 0.00 -0.08
C THR A 22 14.76 -0.93 0.43
N ASP A 23 14.64 -1.04 1.75
CA ASP A 23 13.68 -1.94 2.39
C ASP A 23 12.24 -1.46 2.20
N GLN A 24 12.00 -0.15 2.30
CA GLN A 24 10.68 0.44 2.09
C GLN A 24 10.22 0.28 0.63
N VAL A 25 11.12 0.51 -0.32
CA VAL A 25 10.81 0.32 -1.74
C VAL A 25 10.57 -1.16 -2.06
N ALA A 26 11.35 -2.07 -1.46
CA ALA A 26 11.15 -3.50 -1.63
C ALA A 26 9.82 -3.97 -1.01
N ALA A 27 9.46 -3.47 0.18
CA ALA A 27 8.18 -3.76 0.83
C ALA A 27 6.99 -3.26 -0.02
N ALA A 28 7.07 -2.03 -0.52
CA ALA A 28 6.04 -1.47 -1.40
C ALA A 28 5.88 -2.31 -2.69
N ARG A 29 6.97 -2.71 -3.31
CA ARG A 29 6.95 -3.58 -4.50
C ARG A 29 6.30 -4.93 -4.21
N ALA A 30 6.64 -5.56 -3.10
CA ALA A 30 6.04 -6.82 -2.67
C ALA A 30 4.53 -6.65 -2.43
N MET A 31 4.11 -5.57 -1.76
CA MET A 31 2.69 -5.31 -1.48
C MET A 31 1.89 -5.03 -2.75
N VAL A 32 2.42 -4.24 -3.68
CA VAL A 32 1.81 -4.01 -5.01
C VAL A 32 1.69 -5.32 -5.78
N GLY A 33 2.70 -6.18 -5.71
CA GLY A 33 2.65 -7.53 -6.30
C GLY A 33 1.53 -8.38 -5.71
N GLN A 34 1.36 -8.37 -4.40
CA GLN A 34 0.26 -9.09 -3.70
C GLN A 34 -1.12 -8.52 -4.07
N ALA A 35 -1.22 -7.23 -4.34
CA ALA A 35 -2.47 -6.57 -4.68
C ALA A 35 -2.91 -6.76 -6.14
N GLN A 36 -2.09 -7.34 -7.02
CA GLN A 36 -2.46 -7.56 -8.44
C GLN A 36 -3.81 -8.27 -8.64
N PRO A 37 -4.20 -9.29 -7.83
CA PRO A 37 -5.50 -9.92 -7.98
C PRO A 37 -6.70 -9.00 -7.66
N ALA A 38 -6.46 -7.83 -7.04
CA ALA A 38 -7.51 -6.85 -6.72
C ALA A 38 -7.90 -5.96 -7.92
N VAL A 39 -7.25 -6.12 -9.07
CA VAL A 39 -7.45 -5.25 -10.25
C VAL A 39 -8.91 -5.14 -10.71
N LEU A 40 -9.72 -6.17 -10.54
CA LEU A 40 -11.11 -6.17 -10.96
C LEU A 40 -12.04 -5.45 -10.00
N GLU A 41 -11.73 -5.48 -8.70
CA GLU A 41 -12.57 -4.92 -7.64
C GLU A 41 -12.11 -3.54 -7.17
N ALA A 42 -10.80 -3.28 -7.22
CA ALA A 42 -10.18 -2.06 -6.71
C ALA A 42 -9.14 -1.49 -7.70
N PRO A 43 -9.52 -1.23 -8.95
CA PRO A 43 -8.55 -0.82 -9.99
C PRO A 43 -7.88 0.53 -9.69
N ARG A 44 -8.61 1.48 -9.08
CA ARG A 44 -8.08 2.83 -8.80
C ARG A 44 -7.03 2.82 -7.71
N GLU A 45 -7.28 2.07 -6.65
CA GLU A 45 -6.36 1.93 -5.51
C GLU A 45 -5.08 1.22 -5.96
N LEU A 46 -5.22 0.17 -6.77
CA LEU A 46 -4.07 -0.56 -7.32
C LEU A 46 -3.25 0.31 -8.28
N GLU A 47 -3.89 1.05 -9.18
CA GLU A 47 -3.23 1.97 -10.08
C GLU A 47 -2.49 3.07 -9.32
N GLY A 48 -3.13 3.65 -8.29
CA GLY A 48 -2.51 4.64 -7.41
C GLY A 48 -1.26 4.10 -6.71
N ALA A 49 -1.31 2.86 -6.23
CA ALA A 49 -0.17 2.18 -5.62
C ALA A 49 0.99 1.99 -6.62
N GLN A 50 0.69 1.52 -7.83
CA GLN A 50 1.67 1.32 -8.89
C GLN A 50 2.35 2.62 -9.32
N GLN A 51 1.59 3.70 -9.48
CA GLN A 51 2.12 5.01 -9.85
C GLN A 51 3.06 5.56 -8.76
N LYS A 52 2.69 5.42 -7.49
CA LYS A 52 3.54 5.86 -6.38
C LYS A 52 4.80 5.01 -6.26
N LEU A 53 4.72 3.70 -6.48
CA LEU A 53 5.89 2.83 -6.52
C LEU A 53 6.87 3.26 -7.61
N ALA A 54 6.40 3.48 -8.83
CA ALA A 54 7.24 3.92 -9.94
C ALA A 54 7.94 5.24 -9.64
N ARG A 55 7.23 6.19 -9.00
CA ARG A 55 7.81 7.47 -8.57
C ARG A 55 8.81 7.30 -7.42
N ALA A 56 8.57 6.37 -6.51
CA ALA A 56 9.51 6.05 -5.43
C ALA A 56 10.83 5.50 -5.99
N GLU A 57 10.74 4.61 -6.97
CA GLU A 57 11.90 4.04 -7.66
C GLU A 57 12.69 5.11 -8.43
N ASP A 58 12.02 6.01 -9.15
CA ASP A 58 12.66 7.15 -9.82
C ASP A 58 13.35 8.09 -8.82
N ALA A 59 12.67 8.42 -7.72
CA ALA A 59 13.24 9.26 -6.66
C ALA A 59 14.48 8.60 -6.03
N MET A 60 14.45 7.28 -5.84
CA MET A 60 15.59 6.51 -5.33
C MET A 60 16.79 6.56 -6.27
N GLN A 61 16.57 6.38 -7.59
CA GLN A 61 17.65 6.48 -8.60
C GLN A 61 18.27 7.86 -8.66
N ARG A 62 17.50 8.91 -8.37
CA ARG A 62 17.98 10.31 -8.33
C ARG A 62 18.58 10.72 -6.99
N GLY A 63 18.69 9.82 -6.02
CA GLY A 63 19.21 10.11 -4.68
C GLY A 63 18.27 10.93 -3.80
N ARG A 64 16.99 11.08 -4.18
CA ARG A 64 15.96 11.78 -3.41
C ARG A 64 15.33 10.83 -2.39
N TYR A 65 16.12 10.41 -1.42
CA TYR A 65 15.79 9.30 -0.52
C TYR A 65 14.59 9.56 0.39
N ASP A 66 14.41 10.79 0.89
CA ASP A 66 13.23 11.13 1.72
C ASP A 66 11.94 11.11 0.90
N GLU A 67 11.98 11.55 -0.35
CA GLU A 67 10.85 11.46 -1.27
C GLU A 67 10.55 10.00 -1.64
N ALA A 68 11.59 9.22 -1.95
CA ALA A 68 11.46 7.81 -2.25
C ALA A 68 10.80 7.04 -1.10
N ARG A 69 11.21 7.30 0.14
CA ARG A 69 10.62 6.69 1.34
C ARG A 69 9.14 7.00 1.46
N ARG A 70 8.76 8.27 1.41
CA ARG A 70 7.35 8.68 1.54
C ARG A 70 6.47 8.08 0.44
N LEU A 71 6.97 8.05 -0.79
CA LEU A 71 6.23 7.48 -1.91
C LEU A 71 6.08 5.96 -1.79
N ALA A 72 7.11 5.26 -1.31
CA ALA A 72 7.06 3.83 -1.06
C ALA A 72 6.04 3.49 0.04
N GLU A 73 6.08 4.19 1.16
CA GLU A 73 5.12 4.02 2.26
C GLU A 73 3.67 4.29 1.80
N GLN A 74 3.44 5.34 1.03
CA GLN A 74 2.13 5.63 0.45
C GLN A 74 1.68 4.55 -0.55
N SER A 75 2.57 4.04 -1.37
CA SER A 75 2.29 2.94 -2.30
C SER A 75 1.87 1.69 -1.55
N GLU A 76 2.56 1.35 -0.46
CA GLU A 76 2.23 0.20 0.37
C GLU A 76 0.82 0.32 0.99
N VAL A 77 0.47 1.50 1.49
CA VAL A 77 -0.87 1.76 2.04
C VAL A 77 -1.96 1.64 0.98
N ASP A 78 -1.75 2.21 -0.21
CA ASP A 78 -2.73 2.11 -1.31
C ASP A 78 -2.89 0.67 -1.80
N ALA A 79 -1.81 -0.10 -1.86
CA ALA A 79 -1.88 -1.51 -2.21
C ALA A 79 -2.65 -2.35 -1.18
N ARG A 80 -2.46 -2.06 0.12
CA ARG A 80 -3.28 -2.68 1.19
C ARG A 80 -4.74 -2.29 1.08
N LEU A 81 -5.02 -1.03 0.78
CA LEU A 81 -6.39 -0.56 0.56
C LEU A 81 -7.04 -1.31 -0.60
N ALA A 82 -6.32 -1.51 -1.71
CA ALA A 82 -6.80 -2.29 -2.84
C ALA A 82 -7.19 -3.73 -2.43
N LEU A 83 -6.33 -4.40 -1.65
CA LEU A 83 -6.63 -5.75 -1.14
C LEU A 83 -7.89 -5.79 -0.30
N VAL A 84 -8.00 -4.92 0.71
CA VAL A 84 -9.15 -4.89 1.62
C VAL A 84 -10.44 -4.53 0.87
N THR A 85 -10.37 -3.59 -0.06
CA THR A 85 -11.51 -3.21 -0.91
C THR A 85 -11.97 -4.40 -1.76
N ALA A 86 -11.05 -5.13 -2.36
CA ALA A 86 -11.35 -6.31 -3.17
C ALA A 86 -11.95 -7.45 -2.33
N GLU A 87 -11.39 -7.73 -1.15
CA GLU A 87 -11.92 -8.73 -0.22
C GLU A 87 -13.35 -8.38 0.23
N ASN A 88 -13.60 -7.13 0.57
CA ASN A 88 -14.93 -6.66 0.96
C ASN A 88 -15.93 -6.81 -0.19
N ALA A 89 -15.56 -6.42 -1.41
CA ALA A 89 -16.41 -6.59 -2.58
C ALA A 89 -16.74 -8.06 -2.87
N ARG A 90 -15.78 -8.96 -2.69
CA ARG A 90 -15.98 -10.42 -2.84
C ARG A 90 -16.90 -10.97 -1.75
N ALA A 91 -16.70 -10.56 -0.50
CA ALA A 91 -17.53 -10.97 0.61
C ALA A 91 -18.99 -10.53 0.43
N GLN A 92 -19.23 -9.29 -0.01
CA GLN A 92 -20.57 -8.78 -0.31
C GLN A 92 -21.26 -9.56 -1.43
N ARG A 93 -20.51 -9.90 -2.51
CA ARG A 93 -21.05 -10.74 -3.60
C ARG A 93 -21.40 -12.14 -3.11
N GLY A 94 -20.52 -12.74 -2.30
CA GLY A 94 -20.78 -14.06 -1.70
C GLY A 94 -22.03 -14.05 -0.80
N ALA A 95 -22.18 -13.03 0.04
CA ALA A 95 -23.38 -12.89 0.88
C ALA A 95 -24.66 -12.76 0.05
N ALA A 96 -24.65 -11.93 -0.98
CA ALA A 96 -25.79 -11.76 -1.88
C ALA A 96 -26.13 -13.05 -2.65
N GLU A 97 -25.15 -13.88 -2.97
CA GLU A 97 -25.36 -15.18 -3.61
C GLU A 97 -26.02 -16.18 -2.65
N VAL A 98 -25.57 -16.22 -1.39
CA VAL A 98 -26.18 -17.06 -0.35
C VAL A 98 -27.63 -16.63 -0.11
N GLU A 99 -27.93 -15.34 0.00
CA GLU A 99 -29.29 -14.83 0.15
C GLU A 99 -30.20 -15.28 -1.01
N ARG A 100 -29.74 -15.14 -2.24
CA ARG A 100 -30.49 -15.59 -3.42
C ARG A 100 -30.76 -17.10 -3.40
N SER A 101 -29.75 -17.88 -2.98
CA SER A 101 -29.90 -19.34 -2.88
C SER A 101 -30.91 -19.73 -1.81
N VAL A 102 -30.91 -19.06 -0.66
CA VAL A 102 -31.88 -19.29 0.42
C VAL A 102 -33.30 -18.95 -0.04
N GLU A 103 -33.49 -17.83 -0.74
CA GLU A 103 -34.82 -17.47 -1.26
C GLU A 103 -35.30 -18.48 -2.32
N ALA A 104 -34.43 -18.97 -3.19
CA ALA A 104 -34.78 -20.00 -4.18
C ALA A 104 -35.22 -21.30 -3.49
N LEU A 105 -34.48 -21.75 -2.47
CA LEU A 105 -34.86 -22.94 -1.70
C LEU A 105 -36.19 -22.78 -0.96
N ARG A 106 -36.45 -21.62 -0.37
CA ARG A 106 -37.71 -21.31 0.29
C ARG A 106 -38.88 -21.34 -0.72
N ALA A 107 -38.66 -20.82 -1.92
CA ALA A 107 -39.67 -20.87 -2.97
C ALA A 107 -40.01 -22.31 -3.39
N GLN A 108 -38.99 -23.15 -3.54
CA GLN A 108 -39.17 -24.57 -3.88
C GLN A 108 -39.93 -25.33 -2.79
N LEU A 109 -39.65 -25.10 -1.51
CA LEU A 109 -40.35 -25.72 -0.41
C LEU A 109 -41.84 -25.33 -0.40
N ARG A 110 -42.16 -24.04 -0.60
CA ARG A 110 -43.55 -23.56 -0.69
C ARG A 110 -44.33 -24.22 -1.85
N GLU A 111 -43.68 -24.43 -2.99
CA GLU A 111 -44.31 -25.17 -4.11
C GLU A 111 -44.61 -26.63 -3.76
N GLN A 112 -43.72 -27.29 -3.01
CA GLN A 112 -43.91 -28.68 -2.58
C GLN A 112 -45.05 -28.84 -1.57
N GLU A 113 -45.21 -27.86 -0.67
CA GLU A 113 -46.30 -27.85 0.35
C GLU A 113 -47.69 -27.61 -0.24
N GLN A 114 -47.79 -27.04 -1.46
CA GLN A 114 -49.05 -26.76 -2.16
C GLN A 114 -49.52 -27.91 -3.05
N LYS A 115 -48.73 -28.96 -3.20
CA LYS A 115 -49.10 -30.16 -4.01
C LYS A 115 -49.63 -31.27 -3.13
#